data_801814f15e7ebb6977cc1e47209fbd71
#
_entry.id   801814f15e7ebb6977cc1e47209fbd71
#
_cell.length_a   1.000
_cell.length_b   1.000
_cell.length_c   1.000
_cell.angle_alpha   90.00
_cell.angle_beta   90.00
_cell.angle_gamma   90.00
#
_symmetry.space_group_name_H-M   'P 1'
#
loop_
_entity.id
_entity.type
_entity.pdbx_description
1 polymer ?
#
loop_
_entity_poly.entity_id
_entity_poly.type
_entity_poly.pdbx_seq_one_letter_code
_entity_poly.pdbx_strand_id
1 'polypeptide(L)'
;MLRKRFGRILCTLLTLTMLLSLVPASAVGVEPADSVYRNGKVYTVNEAFDVVTAIAVKGDRLVYVGDEAGVEAYIGSGTKVVDLGGKAVIPGLIESHMHVDKYGFKLQNVDIYWKPKDVILQMVAEVAADAGPGVWITASGWNEAVWPEGTYPTKEDLDAVAPDNPVLLGRYCGHMAWANSLAFELAGITPDTPSPQGGEILHNEDGSIQGCVTDTAWGMISAAIPDEDLTPEQEADLLATMKKLE
;
A
#
# COMPACT_ATOMS: atom_id res chain seq x y z
N MET A 1 -74.60 39.05 30.83
CA MET A 1 -73.22 39.20 31.33
C MET A 1 -72.27 38.13 30.81
N LEU A 2 -72.70 36.96 30.41
CA LEU A 2 -71.81 35.89 29.92
C LEU A 2 -71.13 36.18 28.56
N ARG A 3 -71.75 36.81 27.60
CA ARG A 3 -71.19 37.11 26.26
C ARG A 3 -69.99 38.07 26.26
N LYS A 4 -69.92 39.00 27.22
CA LYS A 4 -68.76 39.93 27.32
C LYS A 4 -67.55 39.26 27.95
N ARG A 5 -67.70 38.21 28.74
CA ARG A 5 -66.62 37.47 29.34
C ARG A 5 -65.94 36.52 28.35
N PHE A 6 -66.72 35.88 27.46
CA PHE A 6 -66.24 34.98 26.42
C PHE A 6 -65.35 35.74 25.37
N GLY A 7 -65.73 36.94 24.96
CA GLY A 7 -64.90 37.74 24.02
C GLY A 7 -63.59 38.19 24.60
N ARG A 8 -63.49 38.46 25.91
CA ARG A 8 -62.22 38.85 26.56
C ARG A 8 -61.26 37.69 26.76
N ILE A 9 -61.79 36.47 27.03
CA ILE A 9 -60.96 35.27 27.16
C ILE A 9 -60.46 34.82 25.78
N LEU A 10 -61.25 34.96 24.72
CA LEU A 10 -60.88 34.61 23.37
C LEU A 10 -59.79 35.58 22.82
N CYS A 11 -59.92 36.92 23.11
CA CYS A 11 -58.90 37.91 22.75
C CYS A 11 -57.58 37.71 23.51
N THR A 12 -57.57 37.35 24.78
CA THR A 12 -56.40 37.10 25.59
C THR A 12 -55.71 35.77 25.17
N LEU A 13 -56.46 34.76 24.77
CA LEU A 13 -55.89 33.53 24.21
C LEU A 13 -55.27 33.76 22.83
N LEU A 14 -55.89 34.55 21.94
CA LEU A 14 -55.30 34.88 20.62
C LEU A 14 -54.08 35.77 20.74
N THR A 15 -53.97 36.71 21.69
CA THR A 15 -52.79 37.49 21.91
C THR A 15 -51.64 36.69 22.55
N LEU A 16 -51.96 35.71 23.40
CA LEU A 16 -50.95 34.83 23.98
C LEU A 16 -50.39 33.84 22.97
N THR A 17 -51.22 33.35 22.03
CA THR A 17 -50.75 32.50 20.92
C THR A 17 -49.90 33.28 19.89
N MET A 18 -50.24 34.56 19.66
CA MET A 18 -49.43 35.44 18.78
C MET A 18 -48.08 35.86 19.41
N LEU A 19 -47.99 35.94 20.72
CA LEU A 19 -46.74 36.23 21.44
C LEU A 19 -45.85 34.97 21.56
N LEU A 20 -46.42 33.77 21.54
CA LEU A 20 -45.62 32.52 21.49
C LEU A 20 -45.00 32.26 20.12
N SER A 21 -45.53 32.84 19.03
CA SER A 21 -44.98 32.69 17.67
C SER A 21 -43.85 33.67 17.36
N LEU A 22 -43.49 34.56 18.33
CA LEU A 22 -42.36 35.48 18.26
C LEU A 22 -41.14 35.04 19.08
N VAL A 23 -41.10 33.76 19.50
CA VAL A 23 -39.81 33.17 19.87
C VAL A 23 -39.01 33.10 18.58
N PRO A 24 -37.94 33.89 18.42
CA PRO A 24 -37.08 33.70 17.28
C PRO A 24 -36.66 32.22 17.33
N ALA A 25 -36.95 31.46 16.27
CA ALA A 25 -36.26 30.20 16.06
C ALA A 25 -34.78 30.55 16.24
N SER A 26 -34.18 30.19 17.38
CA SER A 26 -32.78 30.31 17.56
C SER A 26 -32.21 29.61 16.32
N ALA A 27 -31.69 30.40 15.40
CA ALA A 27 -30.92 29.88 14.32
C ALA A 27 -29.83 29.06 15.05
N VAL A 28 -29.94 27.75 14.98
CA VAL A 28 -28.85 26.87 15.44
C VAL A 28 -27.68 27.31 14.58
N GLY A 29 -26.89 28.24 15.17
CA GLY A 29 -25.74 28.82 14.48
C GLY A 29 -24.85 27.62 14.12
N VAL A 30 -24.50 27.52 12.87
CA VAL A 30 -23.53 26.53 12.43
C VAL A 30 -22.25 26.79 13.21
N GLU A 31 -21.77 25.77 13.91
CA GLU A 31 -20.54 25.87 14.67
C GLU A 31 -19.35 26.03 13.69
N PRO A 32 -18.48 27.04 13.85
CA PRO A 32 -17.36 27.23 12.96
C PRO A 32 -16.45 26.01 12.91
N ALA A 33 -15.95 25.70 11.72
CA ALA A 33 -15.00 24.64 11.48
C ALA A 33 -13.58 25.06 11.89
N ASP A 34 -12.71 24.08 12.15
CA ASP A 34 -11.29 24.33 12.38
C ASP A 34 -10.58 24.69 11.06
N SER A 35 -11.00 24.04 9.96
CA SER A 35 -10.48 24.33 8.63
C SER A 35 -11.55 24.18 7.55
N VAL A 36 -11.44 25.05 6.55
CA VAL A 36 -12.25 25.03 5.33
C VAL A 36 -11.31 24.96 4.14
N TYR A 37 -11.58 24.03 3.23
CA TYR A 37 -10.91 23.88 1.96
C TYR A 37 -11.91 24.22 0.87
N ARG A 38 -11.56 25.13 -0.06
CA ARG A 38 -12.46 25.62 -1.10
C ARG A 38 -11.74 25.81 -2.44
N ASN A 39 -12.51 26.10 -3.51
CA ASN A 39 -12.00 26.26 -4.86
C ASN A 39 -11.24 25.01 -5.34
N GLY A 40 -11.78 23.83 -5.05
CA GLY A 40 -11.21 22.54 -5.43
C GLY A 40 -12.13 21.69 -6.29
N LYS A 41 -11.66 20.49 -6.64
CA LYS A 41 -12.45 19.38 -7.20
C LYS A 41 -12.45 18.26 -6.16
N VAL A 42 -13.45 18.27 -5.28
CA VAL A 42 -13.56 17.29 -4.20
C VAL A 42 -14.40 16.12 -4.68
N TYR A 43 -13.76 14.98 -4.91
CA TYR A 43 -14.41 13.72 -5.30
C TYR A 43 -14.93 13.05 -4.03
N THR A 44 -16.26 13.01 -3.87
CA THR A 44 -16.87 12.50 -2.64
C THR A 44 -16.84 10.97 -2.55
N VAL A 45 -16.72 10.29 -3.68
CA VAL A 45 -16.78 8.82 -3.81
C VAL A 45 -18.03 8.23 -3.14
N ASN A 46 -19.14 9.00 -3.11
CA ASN A 46 -20.46 8.51 -2.73
C ASN A 46 -21.09 7.71 -3.89
N GLU A 47 -22.26 7.14 -3.69
CA GLU A 47 -22.94 6.32 -4.71
C GLU A 47 -23.16 7.07 -6.03
N ALA A 48 -23.35 8.39 -5.99
CA ALA A 48 -23.55 9.24 -7.18
C ALA A 48 -22.23 9.72 -7.81
N PHE A 49 -21.08 9.48 -7.17
CA PHE A 49 -19.77 10.00 -7.58
C PHE A 49 -19.76 11.53 -7.74
N ASP A 50 -20.45 12.24 -6.84
CA ASP A 50 -20.53 13.68 -6.88
C ASP A 50 -19.15 14.33 -6.76
N VAL A 51 -18.96 15.42 -7.51
CA VAL A 51 -17.80 16.28 -7.40
C VAL A 51 -18.27 17.64 -6.88
N VAL A 52 -17.77 18.03 -5.71
CA VAL A 52 -18.10 19.29 -5.05
C VAL A 52 -16.89 20.22 -5.00
N THR A 53 -17.04 21.47 -4.53
CA THR A 53 -15.97 22.47 -4.58
C THR A 53 -15.39 22.83 -3.22
N ALA A 54 -16.06 22.45 -2.12
CA ALA A 54 -15.64 22.80 -0.79
C ALA A 54 -15.96 21.73 0.27
N ILE A 55 -15.13 21.72 1.32
CA ILE A 55 -15.36 20.93 2.54
C ILE A 55 -14.99 21.75 3.78
N ALA A 56 -15.66 21.47 4.90
CA ALA A 56 -15.29 21.98 6.20
C ALA A 56 -14.98 20.83 7.17
N VAL A 57 -13.92 20.98 7.95
CA VAL A 57 -13.43 19.98 8.92
C VAL A 57 -13.47 20.56 10.32
N LYS A 58 -14.00 19.78 11.27
CA LYS A 58 -13.95 20.08 12.70
C LYS A 58 -13.50 18.84 13.47
N GLY A 59 -12.40 18.94 14.21
CA GLY A 59 -11.76 17.80 14.83
C GLY A 59 -11.40 16.74 13.78
N ASP A 60 -11.95 15.54 13.93
CA ASP A 60 -11.75 14.41 13.04
C ASP A 60 -12.92 14.20 12.04
N ARG A 61 -13.82 15.18 11.90
CA ARG A 61 -15.05 15.04 11.11
C ARG A 61 -15.17 16.06 10.00
N LEU A 62 -15.71 15.61 8.85
CA LEU A 62 -16.25 16.51 7.84
C LEU A 62 -17.62 17.00 8.33
N VAL A 63 -17.74 18.32 8.58
CA VAL A 63 -18.98 18.96 9.03
C VAL A 63 -19.75 19.59 7.87
N TYR A 64 -19.10 19.74 6.72
CA TYR A 64 -19.70 20.16 5.47
C TYR A 64 -18.98 19.55 4.26
N VAL A 65 -19.75 19.15 3.26
CA VAL A 65 -19.28 18.70 1.94
C VAL A 65 -20.27 19.27 0.91
N GLY A 66 -19.81 20.16 0.04
CA GLY A 66 -20.71 20.82 -0.91
C GLY A 66 -20.05 21.95 -1.70
N ASP A 67 -20.82 22.98 -1.99
CA ASP A 67 -20.36 24.15 -2.76
C ASP A 67 -19.74 25.23 -1.87
N GLU A 68 -19.17 26.26 -2.54
CA GLU A 68 -18.55 27.37 -1.86
C GLU A 68 -19.52 28.26 -1.10
N ALA A 69 -20.75 28.38 -1.57
CA ALA A 69 -21.76 29.22 -0.94
C ALA A 69 -22.19 28.63 0.42
N GLY A 70 -22.36 27.31 0.49
CA GLY A 70 -22.73 26.63 1.73
C GLY A 70 -21.60 26.55 2.75
N VAL A 71 -20.34 26.47 2.32
CA VAL A 71 -19.19 26.38 3.25
C VAL A 71 -18.96 27.67 4.02
N GLU A 72 -19.38 28.82 3.50
CA GLU A 72 -19.21 30.14 4.16
C GLU A 72 -19.83 30.16 5.57
N ALA A 73 -20.91 29.41 5.81
CA ALA A 73 -21.55 29.33 7.12
C ALA A 73 -20.65 28.69 8.20
N TYR A 74 -19.60 27.97 7.80
CA TYR A 74 -18.66 27.27 8.68
C TYR A 74 -17.38 28.08 8.94
N ILE A 75 -17.24 29.28 8.34
CA ILE A 75 -16.06 30.13 8.52
C ILE A 75 -16.29 31.04 9.70
N GLY A 76 -15.46 30.92 10.73
CA GLY A 76 -15.39 31.81 11.89
C GLY A 76 -14.03 32.48 12.04
N SER A 77 -13.86 33.30 13.08
CA SER A 77 -12.61 34.04 13.31
C SER A 77 -11.36 33.15 13.54
N GLY A 78 -11.56 31.88 13.94
CA GLY A 78 -10.49 30.91 14.17
C GLY A 78 -10.33 29.89 13.05
N THR A 79 -11.16 29.91 12.00
CA THR A 79 -11.17 28.94 10.94
C THR A 79 -9.99 29.17 9.99
N LYS A 80 -9.19 28.15 9.74
CA LYS A 80 -8.16 28.15 8.69
C LYS A 80 -8.80 27.94 7.34
N VAL A 81 -8.75 28.92 6.45
CA VAL A 81 -9.27 28.80 5.08
C VAL A 81 -8.13 28.50 4.11
N VAL A 82 -8.27 27.42 3.33
CA VAL A 82 -7.31 26.96 2.34
C VAL A 82 -7.93 27.03 0.95
N ASP A 83 -7.32 27.80 0.07
CA ASP A 83 -7.66 27.83 -1.35
C ASP A 83 -6.94 26.66 -2.05
N LEU A 84 -7.70 25.75 -2.63
CA LEU A 84 -7.17 24.59 -3.34
C LEU A 84 -6.69 24.93 -4.76
N GLY A 85 -7.07 26.08 -5.31
CA GLY A 85 -6.64 26.52 -6.64
C GLY A 85 -7.01 25.54 -7.75
N GLY A 86 -8.19 24.90 -7.67
CA GLY A 86 -8.68 23.90 -8.62
C GLY A 86 -8.09 22.49 -8.45
N LYS A 87 -7.29 22.25 -7.42
CA LYS A 87 -6.69 20.92 -7.17
C LYS A 87 -7.75 19.89 -6.81
N ALA A 88 -7.46 18.63 -7.16
CA ALA A 88 -8.26 17.49 -6.78
C ALA A 88 -8.05 17.13 -5.29
N VAL A 89 -9.16 16.81 -4.62
CA VAL A 89 -9.20 16.22 -3.28
C VAL A 89 -9.94 14.91 -3.39
N ILE A 90 -9.36 13.85 -2.85
CA ILE A 90 -9.94 12.50 -2.81
C ILE A 90 -9.91 12.01 -1.36
N PRO A 91 -10.76 11.03 -0.97
CA PRO A 91 -10.58 10.30 0.28
C PRO A 91 -9.19 9.68 0.36
N GLY A 92 -8.68 9.51 1.57
CA GLY A 92 -7.43 8.79 1.79
C GLY A 92 -7.49 7.39 1.18
N LEU A 93 -6.38 6.94 0.61
CA LEU A 93 -6.27 5.60 0.06
C LEU A 93 -6.20 4.59 1.21
N ILE A 94 -7.05 3.55 1.14
CA ILE A 94 -7.07 2.46 2.11
C ILE A 94 -6.70 1.19 1.35
N GLU A 95 -5.54 0.61 1.68
CA GLU A 95 -5.13 -0.69 1.17
C GLU A 95 -5.41 -1.75 2.23
N SER A 96 -6.29 -2.70 1.91
CA SER A 96 -6.70 -3.77 2.82
C SER A 96 -5.97 -5.10 2.57
N HIS A 97 -5.15 -5.18 1.51
CA HIS A 97 -4.38 -6.37 1.17
C HIS A 97 -2.95 -5.95 0.76
N MET A 98 -2.04 -5.94 1.72
CA MET A 98 -0.65 -5.55 1.51
C MET A 98 0.28 -6.52 2.25
N HIS A 99 1.39 -6.88 1.59
CA HIS A 99 2.49 -7.62 2.19
C HIS A 99 3.55 -6.66 2.70
N VAL A 100 3.24 -5.95 3.80
CA VAL A 100 4.11 -4.88 4.35
C VAL A 100 5.44 -5.46 4.84
N ASP A 101 5.41 -6.63 5.46
CA ASP A 101 6.58 -7.41 5.88
C ASP A 101 7.52 -7.68 4.71
N LYS A 102 7.01 -8.26 3.62
CA LYS A 102 7.79 -8.54 2.41
C LYS A 102 8.35 -7.28 1.77
N TYR A 103 7.59 -6.19 1.80
CA TYR A 103 8.08 -4.92 1.28
C TYR A 103 9.18 -4.32 2.16
N GLY A 104 9.05 -4.44 3.49
CA GLY A 104 10.09 -4.05 4.44
C GLY A 104 11.40 -4.81 4.21
N PHE A 105 11.33 -6.14 4.08
CA PHE A 105 12.48 -6.97 3.73
C PHE A 105 13.08 -6.59 2.38
N LYS A 106 12.25 -6.31 1.36
CA LYS A 106 12.73 -5.87 0.05
C LYS A 106 13.56 -4.58 0.13
N LEU A 107 13.18 -3.64 0.99
CA LEU A 107 13.90 -2.37 1.15
C LEU A 107 15.26 -2.54 1.86
N GLN A 108 15.46 -3.63 2.59
CA GLN A 108 16.73 -3.97 3.24
C GLN A 108 17.63 -4.85 2.38
N ASN A 109 17.09 -5.50 1.36
CA ASN A 109 17.80 -6.41 0.47
C ASN A 109 18.24 -5.73 -0.83
N VAL A 110 19.03 -6.45 -1.62
CA VAL A 110 19.52 -6.00 -2.93
C VAL A 110 18.32 -5.74 -3.86
N ASP A 111 18.18 -4.52 -4.33
CA ASP A 111 17.12 -4.15 -5.26
C ASP A 111 17.48 -4.53 -6.70
N ILE A 112 17.04 -5.70 -7.13
CA ILE A 112 17.17 -6.20 -8.51
C ILE A 112 15.96 -5.93 -9.39
N TYR A 113 15.02 -5.09 -8.93
CA TYR A 113 13.75 -4.88 -9.60
C TYR A 113 13.94 -4.22 -10.98
N TRP A 114 13.56 -4.96 -12.02
CA TRP A 114 13.61 -4.53 -13.43
C TRP A 114 15.01 -4.13 -13.92
N LYS A 115 16.06 -4.63 -13.30
CA LYS A 115 17.44 -4.37 -13.74
C LYS A 115 17.84 -5.27 -14.90
N PRO A 116 18.78 -4.83 -15.74
CA PRO A 116 19.45 -5.68 -16.73
C PRO A 116 20.12 -6.89 -16.07
N LYS A 117 20.20 -8.01 -16.79
CA LYS A 117 20.78 -9.27 -16.28
C LYS A 117 22.22 -9.11 -15.81
N ASP A 118 23.05 -8.44 -16.60
CA ASP A 118 24.45 -8.16 -16.27
C ASP A 118 24.61 -7.33 -14.99
N VAL A 119 23.73 -6.36 -14.76
CA VAL A 119 23.69 -5.58 -13.52
C VAL A 119 23.31 -6.45 -12.33
N ILE A 120 22.32 -7.34 -12.49
CA ILE A 120 21.94 -8.30 -11.43
C ILE A 120 23.10 -9.19 -11.07
N LEU A 121 23.79 -9.76 -12.06
CA LEU A 121 24.96 -10.62 -11.84
C LEU A 121 26.10 -9.90 -11.13
N GLN A 122 26.37 -8.64 -11.53
CA GLN A 122 27.35 -7.82 -10.82
C GLN A 122 26.96 -7.59 -9.35
N MET A 123 25.70 -7.25 -9.07
CA MET A 123 25.21 -7.04 -7.69
C MET A 123 25.31 -8.32 -6.86
N VAL A 124 24.99 -9.49 -7.44
CA VAL A 124 25.16 -10.79 -6.77
C VAL A 124 26.63 -11.06 -6.45
N ALA A 125 27.56 -10.77 -7.38
CA ALA A 125 28.99 -10.92 -7.15
C ALA A 125 29.49 -10.03 -5.99
N GLU A 126 29.04 -8.77 -5.93
CA GLU A 126 29.38 -7.83 -4.86
C GLU A 126 28.89 -8.34 -3.50
N VAL A 127 27.64 -8.80 -3.42
CA VAL A 127 27.07 -9.37 -2.18
C VAL A 127 27.80 -10.65 -1.77
N ALA A 128 28.13 -11.53 -2.73
CA ALA A 128 28.85 -12.77 -2.44
C ALA A 128 30.25 -12.49 -1.86
N ALA A 129 30.95 -11.49 -2.40
CA ALA A 129 32.26 -11.09 -1.90
C ALA A 129 32.20 -10.54 -0.47
N ASP A 130 31.16 -9.78 -0.13
CA ASP A 130 30.98 -9.17 1.19
C ASP A 130 30.48 -10.17 2.24
N ALA A 131 29.57 -11.07 1.87
CA ALA A 131 28.95 -12.02 2.78
C ALA A 131 29.87 -13.20 3.17
N GLY A 132 30.78 -13.57 2.29
CA GLY A 132 31.64 -14.75 2.45
C GLY A 132 30.94 -16.07 2.05
N PRO A 133 31.70 -17.19 1.95
CA PRO A 133 31.18 -18.45 1.47
C PRO A 133 30.06 -19.05 2.31
N GLY A 134 29.12 -19.73 1.66
CA GLY A 134 28.02 -20.46 2.31
C GLY A 134 26.83 -19.61 2.74
N VAL A 135 26.95 -18.28 2.71
CA VAL A 135 25.83 -17.39 3.06
C VAL A 135 24.85 -17.33 1.90
N TRP A 136 23.56 -17.54 2.21
CA TRP A 136 22.48 -17.43 1.21
C TRP A 136 22.32 -16.00 0.71
N ILE A 137 22.21 -15.86 -0.62
CA ILE A 137 21.91 -14.59 -1.27
C ILE A 137 20.50 -14.67 -1.83
N THR A 138 19.60 -13.84 -1.28
CA THR A 138 18.21 -13.77 -1.71
C THR A 138 17.85 -12.35 -2.16
N ALA A 139 17.10 -12.25 -3.25
CA ALA A 139 16.54 -11.00 -3.73
C ALA A 139 15.29 -11.29 -4.57
N SER A 140 14.55 -10.26 -4.96
CA SER A 140 13.37 -10.43 -5.81
C SER A 140 13.20 -9.24 -6.73
N GLY A 141 12.69 -9.50 -7.95
CA GLY A 141 12.32 -8.44 -8.88
C GLY A 141 12.88 -8.56 -10.28
N TRP A 142 13.64 -9.63 -10.63
CA TRP A 142 14.12 -9.81 -12.00
C TRP A 142 12.97 -10.04 -12.98
N ASN A 143 13.18 -9.63 -14.23
CA ASN A 143 12.21 -9.76 -15.30
C ASN A 143 12.95 -9.89 -16.65
N GLU A 144 12.94 -11.10 -17.22
CA GLU A 144 13.57 -11.38 -18.50
C GLU A 144 12.94 -10.59 -19.67
N ALA A 145 11.68 -10.19 -19.54
CA ALA A 145 11.00 -9.45 -20.61
C ALA A 145 11.62 -8.07 -20.90
N VAL A 146 12.46 -7.54 -19.98
CA VAL A 146 13.20 -6.30 -20.21
C VAL A 146 14.66 -6.53 -20.63
N TRP A 147 15.09 -7.78 -20.75
CA TRP A 147 16.43 -8.13 -21.20
C TRP A 147 16.50 -8.28 -22.73
N PRO A 148 17.63 -7.95 -23.36
CA PRO A 148 17.77 -8.05 -24.81
C PRO A 148 17.51 -9.45 -25.36
N GLU A 149 17.95 -10.50 -24.62
CA GLU A 149 17.74 -11.89 -24.97
C GLU A 149 16.31 -12.38 -24.80
N GLY A 150 15.53 -11.81 -23.86
CA GLY A 150 14.15 -12.16 -23.60
C GLY A 150 13.91 -13.62 -23.18
N THR A 151 14.96 -14.29 -22.67
CA THR A 151 14.93 -15.72 -22.26
C THR A 151 15.14 -15.84 -20.77
N TYR A 152 14.68 -16.95 -20.19
CA TYR A 152 14.95 -17.26 -18.79
C TYR A 152 16.45 -17.40 -18.54
N PRO A 153 16.93 -16.93 -17.38
CA PRO A 153 18.33 -17.09 -16.97
C PRO A 153 18.61 -18.55 -16.59
N THR A 154 19.88 -18.91 -16.58
CA THR A 154 20.33 -20.26 -16.23
C THR A 154 21.07 -20.29 -14.90
N LYS A 155 21.20 -21.48 -14.30
CA LYS A 155 21.98 -21.63 -13.05
C LYS A 155 23.45 -21.26 -13.24
N GLU A 156 24.00 -21.53 -14.43
CA GLU A 156 25.38 -21.22 -14.80
C GLU A 156 25.69 -19.72 -14.77
N ASP A 157 24.71 -18.87 -15.08
CA ASP A 157 24.85 -17.42 -14.97
C ASP A 157 25.21 -17.00 -13.53
N LEU A 158 24.55 -17.59 -12.52
CA LEU A 158 24.81 -17.34 -11.11
C LEU A 158 26.03 -18.10 -10.59
N ASP A 159 26.26 -19.34 -11.04
CA ASP A 159 27.45 -20.13 -10.69
C ASP A 159 28.74 -19.38 -11.04
N ALA A 160 28.73 -18.63 -12.15
CA ALA A 160 29.89 -17.86 -12.61
C ALA A 160 30.26 -16.69 -11.67
N VAL A 161 29.31 -16.14 -10.93
CA VAL A 161 29.50 -14.93 -10.09
C VAL A 161 29.43 -15.20 -8.59
N ALA A 162 28.81 -16.31 -8.18
CA ALA A 162 28.66 -16.71 -6.78
C ALA A 162 28.80 -18.24 -6.61
N PRO A 163 29.95 -18.84 -6.95
CA PRO A 163 30.15 -20.28 -6.90
C PRO A 163 30.10 -20.85 -5.49
N ASP A 164 30.47 -20.05 -4.48
CA ASP A 164 30.58 -20.48 -3.09
C ASP A 164 29.39 -20.06 -2.22
N ASN A 165 28.39 -19.40 -2.83
CA ASN A 165 27.19 -18.92 -2.14
C ASN A 165 25.93 -19.51 -2.78
N PRO A 166 24.98 -20.08 -2.01
CA PRO A 166 23.68 -20.42 -2.55
C PRO A 166 22.88 -19.16 -2.88
N VAL A 167 22.32 -19.11 -4.10
CA VAL A 167 21.59 -17.95 -4.62
C VAL A 167 20.19 -18.33 -5.01
N LEU A 168 19.21 -17.54 -4.56
CA LEU A 168 17.77 -17.70 -4.91
C LEU A 168 17.15 -16.35 -5.18
N LEU A 169 16.87 -16.05 -6.44
CA LEU A 169 16.34 -14.76 -6.88
C LEU A 169 14.92 -14.91 -7.39
N GLY A 170 13.95 -14.29 -6.71
CA GLY A 170 12.55 -14.28 -7.12
C GLY A 170 12.29 -13.42 -8.36
N ARG A 171 11.45 -13.91 -9.28
CA ARG A 171 10.94 -13.11 -10.39
C ARG A 171 9.91 -12.09 -9.89
N TYR A 172 9.78 -10.96 -10.58
CA TYR A 172 8.89 -9.84 -10.21
C TYR A 172 7.42 -10.26 -9.98
N CYS A 173 6.96 -11.31 -10.65
CA CYS A 173 5.58 -11.80 -10.53
C CYS A 173 5.32 -12.64 -9.26
N GLY A 174 6.37 -13.06 -8.53
CA GLY A 174 6.24 -13.90 -7.33
C GLY A 174 5.91 -15.38 -7.58
N HIS A 175 5.96 -15.85 -8.84
CA HIS A 175 5.61 -17.22 -9.23
C HIS A 175 6.78 -18.04 -9.78
N MET A 176 7.95 -17.43 -9.91
CA MET A 176 9.15 -18.09 -10.43
C MET A 176 10.38 -17.59 -9.66
N ALA A 177 11.35 -18.46 -9.48
CA ALA A 177 12.65 -18.12 -8.94
C ALA A 177 13.78 -18.67 -9.81
N TRP A 178 14.93 -18.00 -9.75
CA TRP A 178 16.17 -18.34 -10.39
C TRP A 178 17.19 -18.70 -9.33
N ALA A 179 17.78 -19.88 -9.42
CA ALA A 179 18.71 -20.41 -8.44
C ALA A 179 19.98 -20.95 -9.10
N ASN A 180 21.07 -20.95 -8.34
CA ASN A 180 22.35 -21.52 -8.78
C ASN A 180 22.48 -23.01 -8.39
N SER A 181 23.54 -23.66 -8.88
CA SER A 181 23.79 -25.07 -8.61
C SER A 181 23.90 -25.39 -7.14
N LEU A 182 24.54 -24.53 -6.33
CA LEU A 182 24.70 -24.76 -4.90
C LEU A 182 23.37 -24.69 -4.15
N ALA A 183 22.45 -23.81 -4.55
CA ALA A 183 21.10 -23.73 -3.97
C ALA A 183 20.29 -25.00 -4.25
N PHE A 184 20.38 -25.57 -5.47
CA PHE A 184 19.74 -26.85 -5.80
C PHE A 184 20.35 -28.01 -5.00
N GLU A 185 21.68 -28.04 -4.84
CA GLU A 185 22.39 -29.05 -4.05
C GLU A 185 21.94 -29.06 -2.61
N LEU A 186 21.93 -27.87 -1.96
CA LEU A 186 21.50 -27.73 -0.56
C LEU A 186 20.01 -28.07 -0.34
N ALA A 187 19.18 -27.85 -1.36
CA ALA A 187 17.77 -28.27 -1.35
C ALA A 187 17.57 -29.76 -1.64
N GLY A 188 18.64 -30.52 -1.96
CA GLY A 188 18.57 -31.92 -2.32
C GLY A 188 17.88 -32.17 -3.66
N ILE A 189 17.85 -31.17 -4.54
CA ILE A 189 17.21 -31.24 -5.85
C ILE A 189 18.25 -31.69 -6.90
N THR A 190 17.95 -32.79 -7.59
CA THR A 190 18.77 -33.37 -8.65
C THR A 190 18.00 -33.37 -9.97
N PRO A 191 18.64 -33.66 -11.13
CA PRO A 191 17.93 -33.79 -12.39
C PRO A 191 16.80 -34.83 -12.38
N ASP A 192 16.89 -35.84 -11.51
CA ASP A 192 15.89 -36.92 -11.38
C ASP A 192 14.77 -36.54 -10.36
N THR A 193 14.86 -35.38 -9.68
CA THR A 193 13.84 -34.93 -8.73
C THR A 193 12.56 -34.59 -9.49
N PRO A 194 11.41 -35.21 -9.18
CA PRO A 194 10.18 -34.91 -9.87
C PRO A 194 9.67 -33.52 -9.48
N SER A 195 9.12 -32.79 -10.43
CA SER A 195 8.40 -31.55 -10.16
C SER A 195 7.24 -31.80 -9.18
N PRO A 196 7.08 -30.97 -8.13
CA PRO A 196 6.00 -31.12 -7.17
C PRO A 196 4.65 -30.74 -7.77
N GLN A 197 3.57 -31.20 -7.16
CA GLN A 197 2.23 -30.76 -7.56
C GLN A 197 2.09 -29.24 -7.41
N GLY A 198 1.73 -28.55 -8.49
CA GLY A 198 1.53 -27.10 -8.49
C GLY A 198 2.80 -26.26 -8.66
N GLY A 199 3.91 -26.88 -9.10
CA GLY A 199 5.14 -26.19 -9.46
C GLY A 199 6.00 -27.02 -10.40
N GLU A 200 7.02 -26.43 -10.98
CA GLU A 200 7.89 -27.05 -11.97
C GLU A 200 9.37 -26.72 -11.69
N ILE A 201 10.22 -27.74 -11.83
CA ILE A 201 11.68 -27.59 -11.92
C ILE A 201 11.98 -27.60 -13.43
N LEU A 202 12.48 -26.47 -13.95
CA LEU A 202 12.75 -26.35 -15.38
C LEU A 202 14.02 -27.10 -15.75
N HIS A 203 13.94 -27.87 -16.85
CA HIS A 203 15.04 -28.68 -17.39
C HIS A 203 15.44 -28.19 -18.77
N ASN A 204 16.70 -28.38 -19.10
CA ASN A 204 17.23 -28.28 -20.46
C ASN A 204 16.80 -29.48 -21.31
N GLU A 205 17.02 -29.42 -22.63
CA GLU A 205 16.71 -30.52 -23.54
C GLU A 205 17.50 -31.81 -23.22
N ASP A 206 18.65 -31.69 -22.59
CA ASP A 206 19.50 -32.83 -22.18
C ASP A 206 19.09 -33.41 -20.81
N GLY A 207 18.04 -32.90 -20.17
CA GLY A 207 17.54 -33.32 -18.88
C GLY A 207 18.23 -32.70 -17.66
N SER A 208 19.26 -31.86 -17.84
CA SER A 208 19.87 -31.15 -16.76
C SER A 208 18.96 -30.01 -16.21
N ILE A 209 19.13 -29.62 -14.93
CA ILE A 209 18.38 -28.52 -14.35
C ILE A 209 18.82 -27.22 -15.04
N GLN A 210 17.83 -26.45 -15.53
CA GLN A 210 18.07 -25.20 -16.26
C GLN A 210 18.46 -24.05 -15.33
N GLY A 211 17.84 -23.95 -14.13
CA GLY A 211 18.10 -22.91 -13.15
C GLY A 211 16.87 -22.20 -12.63
N CYS A 212 15.73 -22.32 -13.29
CA CYS A 212 14.47 -21.73 -12.84
C CYS A 212 13.51 -22.78 -12.25
N VAL A 213 12.74 -22.35 -11.27
CA VAL A 213 11.68 -23.13 -10.62
C VAL A 213 10.42 -22.28 -10.49
N THR A 214 9.24 -22.92 -10.47
CA THR A 214 7.96 -22.20 -10.29
C THR A 214 7.23 -22.63 -9.03
N ASP A 215 6.44 -21.73 -8.47
CA ASP A 215 5.42 -21.95 -7.44
C ASP A 215 5.89 -22.90 -6.31
N THR A 216 5.28 -24.09 -6.16
CA THR A 216 5.64 -25.03 -5.09
C THR A 216 7.07 -25.57 -5.20
N ALA A 217 7.66 -25.63 -6.39
CA ALA A 217 9.06 -26.00 -6.56
C ALA A 217 10.01 -24.93 -6.01
N TRP A 218 9.66 -23.65 -6.10
CA TRP A 218 10.39 -22.59 -5.41
C TRP A 218 10.42 -22.81 -3.90
N GLY A 219 9.28 -23.24 -3.32
CA GLY A 219 9.19 -23.60 -1.90
C GLY A 219 10.16 -24.69 -1.47
N MET A 220 10.50 -25.63 -2.35
CA MET A 220 11.50 -26.68 -2.05
C MET A 220 12.91 -26.10 -1.81
N ILE A 221 13.31 -25.09 -2.59
CA ILE A 221 14.60 -24.41 -2.40
C ILE A 221 14.53 -23.48 -1.17
N SER A 222 13.44 -22.75 -1.01
CA SER A 222 13.27 -21.84 0.14
C SER A 222 13.32 -22.57 1.48
N ALA A 223 12.87 -23.83 1.53
CA ALA A 223 12.92 -24.66 2.74
C ALA A 223 14.36 -25.05 3.16
N ALA A 224 15.34 -24.92 2.27
CA ALA A 224 16.75 -25.13 2.57
C ALA A 224 17.46 -23.89 3.12
N ILE A 225 16.81 -22.73 3.05
CA ILE A 225 17.33 -21.49 3.64
C ILE A 225 17.17 -21.59 5.16
N PRO A 226 18.24 -21.44 5.96
CA PRO A 226 18.12 -21.47 7.40
C PRO A 226 17.13 -20.41 7.92
N ASP A 227 16.27 -20.79 8.86
CA ASP A 227 15.47 -19.83 9.63
C ASP A 227 16.45 -19.09 10.56
N GLU A 228 16.84 -17.89 10.20
CA GLU A 228 17.55 -16.99 11.08
C GLU A 228 16.54 -16.04 11.72
N ASP A 229 16.40 -16.11 13.04
CA ASP A 229 15.68 -15.09 13.77
C ASP A 229 16.34 -13.72 13.53
N LEU A 230 15.53 -12.72 13.22
CA LEU A 230 16.03 -11.36 13.10
C LEU A 230 16.72 -10.96 14.43
N THR A 231 17.89 -10.38 14.31
CA THR A 231 18.48 -9.74 15.50
C THR A 231 17.57 -8.58 15.95
N PRO A 232 17.60 -8.18 17.22
CA PRO A 232 16.80 -7.03 17.71
C PRO A 232 17.06 -5.74 16.92
N GLU A 233 18.26 -5.56 16.35
CA GLU A 233 18.62 -4.42 15.52
C GLU A 233 17.95 -4.52 14.13
N GLN A 234 17.98 -5.69 13.50
CA GLN A 234 17.31 -5.94 12.23
C GLN A 234 15.79 -5.80 12.35
N GLU A 235 15.20 -6.29 13.44
CA GLU A 235 13.78 -6.13 13.73
C GLU A 235 13.41 -4.65 13.90
N ALA A 236 14.22 -3.89 14.65
CA ALA A 236 14.01 -2.46 14.84
C ALA A 236 14.10 -1.67 13.53
N ASP A 237 15.07 -2.00 12.65
CA ASP A 237 15.22 -1.38 11.35
C ASP A 237 14.07 -1.73 10.40
N LEU A 238 13.60 -2.98 10.42
CA LEU A 238 12.45 -3.42 9.66
C LEU A 238 11.20 -2.64 10.08
N LEU A 239 10.92 -2.56 11.39
CA LEU A 239 9.81 -1.79 11.94
C LEU A 239 9.91 -0.29 11.61
N ALA A 240 11.10 0.29 11.67
CA ALA A 240 11.33 1.69 11.30
C ALA A 240 11.09 1.94 9.80
N THR A 241 11.44 0.97 8.97
CA THR A 241 11.20 1.01 7.51
C THR A 241 9.71 0.90 7.20
N MET A 242 8.99 -0.02 7.87
CA MET A 242 7.54 -0.18 7.73
C MET A 242 6.78 1.08 8.16
N LYS A 243 7.21 1.77 9.23
CA LYS A 243 6.62 3.04 9.68
C LYS A 243 6.78 4.20 8.71
N LYS A 244 7.72 4.14 7.77
CA LYS A 244 7.87 5.18 6.73
C LYS A 244 6.86 5.02 5.59
N LEU A 245 6.09 3.92 5.59
CA LEU A 245 5.05 3.60 4.61
C LEU A 245 3.66 4.07 5.06
N GLU A 246 3.51 4.53 6.30
CA GLU A 246 2.31 5.18 6.84
C GLU A 246 2.22 6.66 6.39
#